data_597dbf42a2692e895b97bc1f331132dc
#
_entry.id   597dbf42a2692e895b97bc1f331132dc
#
_cell.length_a   1.000
_cell.length_b   1.000
_cell.length_c   1.000
_cell.angle_alpha   90.00
_cell.angle_beta   90.00
_cell.angle_gamma   90.00
#
_symmetry.space_group_name_H-M   'P 1'
#
loop_
_entity.id
_entity.type
_entity.pdbx_description
1 polymer ?
#
loop_
_entity_poly.entity_id
_entity_poly.type
_entity_poly.pdbx_seq_one_letter_code
_entity_poly.pdbx_strand_id
1 'polypeptide(L)'
;SAGIASFVRGSMQTYIDVSTREQLVTESRFAIERLKREIANAVPNSVRITGNTSYHCLEFVPINWATVYTRLPEPGNLEMDVVALHDINNVPYTLPTGDNFAIVYPTRSEDIYDASRNRRVNVTACTDDGDGDCSTLDDSDDIVQLSVTGQFAQSSPASRVYLVDRAVSFCVYQNALIRYENDIITNQLGAFPGLPVIA
;
A
#
# COMPACT_ATOMS: atom_id res chain seq x y z
N SER A 1 -12.05 -14.51 59.23
CA SER A 1 -11.70 -13.38 58.32
C SER A 1 -10.75 -13.77 57.19
N ALA A 2 -9.99 -14.87 57.30
CA ALA A 2 -9.06 -15.33 56.28
C ALA A 2 -9.75 -15.83 54.98
N GLY A 3 -10.92 -16.46 55.09
CA GLY A 3 -11.67 -16.98 53.95
C GLY A 3 -12.24 -15.91 53.00
N ILE A 4 -12.64 -14.76 53.55
CA ILE A 4 -13.19 -13.66 52.74
C ILE A 4 -12.04 -13.00 51.95
N ALA A 5 -10.88 -12.83 52.53
CA ALA A 5 -9.72 -12.22 51.86
C ALA A 5 -9.19 -13.10 50.69
N SER A 6 -9.22 -14.43 50.85
CA SER A 6 -8.82 -15.35 49.79
C SER A 6 -9.85 -15.39 48.63
N PHE A 7 -11.13 -15.32 48.95
CA PHE A 7 -12.20 -15.24 47.94
C PHE A 7 -12.14 -13.93 47.11
N VAL A 8 -11.94 -12.80 47.80
CA VAL A 8 -11.81 -11.48 47.12
C VAL A 8 -10.57 -11.46 46.24
N ARG A 9 -9.43 -12.00 46.69
CA ARG A 9 -8.22 -12.11 45.85
C ARG A 9 -8.44 -12.98 44.62
N GLY A 10 -9.07 -14.15 44.80
CA GLY A 10 -9.35 -15.08 43.71
C GLY A 10 -10.29 -14.49 42.66
N SER A 11 -11.37 -13.80 43.09
CA SER A 11 -12.29 -13.14 42.17
C SER A 11 -11.68 -11.93 41.44
N MET A 12 -10.83 -11.14 42.11
CA MET A 12 -10.08 -10.07 41.44
C MET A 12 -9.10 -10.61 40.39
N GLN A 13 -8.36 -11.68 40.71
CA GLN A 13 -7.44 -12.29 39.74
C GLN A 13 -8.19 -12.78 38.50
N THR A 14 -9.30 -13.50 38.70
CA THR A 14 -10.14 -13.97 37.60
C THR A 14 -10.69 -12.81 36.76
N TYR A 15 -11.11 -11.73 37.40
CA TYR A 15 -11.60 -10.54 36.68
C TYR A 15 -10.50 -9.88 35.84
N ILE A 16 -9.30 -9.73 36.39
CA ILE A 16 -8.15 -9.18 35.68
C ILE A 16 -7.77 -10.07 34.47
N ASP A 17 -7.72 -11.39 34.66
CA ASP A 17 -7.37 -12.34 33.61
C ASP A 17 -8.40 -12.33 32.46
N VAL A 18 -9.69 -12.26 32.77
CA VAL A 18 -10.78 -12.16 31.78
C VAL A 18 -10.72 -10.83 31.04
N SER A 19 -10.57 -9.72 31.75
CA SER A 19 -10.47 -8.37 31.16
C SER A 19 -9.27 -8.25 30.22
N THR A 20 -8.11 -8.78 30.62
CA THR A 20 -6.89 -8.78 29.78
C THR A 20 -7.09 -9.61 28.51
N ARG A 21 -7.75 -10.78 28.62
CA ARG A 21 -8.09 -11.62 27.46
C ARG A 21 -9.04 -10.92 26.50
N GLU A 22 -10.07 -10.28 27.01
CA GLU A 22 -11.04 -9.54 26.18
C GLU A 22 -10.38 -8.37 25.46
N GLN A 23 -9.48 -7.65 26.13
CA GLN A 23 -8.71 -6.58 25.51
C GLN A 23 -7.82 -7.12 24.38
N LEU A 24 -7.05 -8.18 24.62
CA LEU A 24 -6.19 -8.78 23.58
C LEU A 24 -6.99 -9.28 22.37
N VAL A 25 -8.16 -9.89 22.59
CA VAL A 25 -9.03 -10.34 21.51
C VAL A 25 -9.56 -9.17 20.70
N THR A 26 -9.94 -8.07 21.37
CA THR A 26 -10.44 -6.87 20.71
C THR A 26 -9.37 -6.18 19.88
N GLU A 27 -8.17 -6.01 20.44
CA GLU A 27 -7.02 -5.45 19.72
C GLU A 27 -6.61 -6.31 18.51
N SER A 28 -6.60 -7.63 18.68
CA SER A 28 -6.31 -8.56 17.58
C SER A 28 -7.34 -8.47 16.44
N ARG A 29 -8.63 -8.39 16.79
CA ARG A 29 -9.71 -8.22 15.80
C ARG A 29 -9.56 -6.91 15.04
N PHE A 30 -9.29 -5.80 15.73
CA PHE A 30 -9.07 -4.51 15.09
C PHE A 30 -7.87 -4.56 14.13
N ALA A 31 -6.76 -5.15 14.54
CA ALA A 31 -5.57 -5.29 13.70
C ALA A 31 -5.84 -6.14 12.45
N ILE A 32 -6.57 -7.25 12.58
CA ILE A 32 -6.96 -8.12 11.46
C ILE A 32 -7.92 -7.39 10.49
N GLU A 33 -8.91 -6.67 11.00
CA GLU A 33 -9.85 -5.93 10.14
C GLU A 33 -9.15 -4.78 9.41
N ARG A 34 -8.20 -4.10 10.05
CA ARG A 34 -7.35 -3.11 9.40
C ARG A 34 -6.52 -3.73 8.28
N LEU A 35 -5.81 -4.84 8.58
CA LEU A 35 -5.00 -5.56 7.62
C LEU A 35 -5.82 -6.02 6.40
N LYS A 36 -6.99 -6.62 6.61
CA LYS A 36 -7.90 -7.03 5.53
C LYS A 36 -8.27 -5.86 4.62
N ARG A 37 -8.64 -4.72 5.20
CA ARG A 37 -9.02 -3.54 4.44
C ARG A 37 -7.85 -2.96 3.64
N GLU A 38 -6.66 -2.91 4.23
CA GLU A 38 -5.47 -2.42 3.54
C GLU A 38 -5.05 -3.36 2.40
N ILE A 39 -5.07 -4.69 2.63
CA ILE A 39 -4.76 -5.68 1.58
C ILE A 39 -5.80 -5.66 0.44
N ALA A 40 -7.07 -5.44 0.76
CA ALA A 40 -8.12 -5.36 -0.26
C ALA A 40 -7.89 -4.20 -1.24
N ASN A 41 -7.16 -3.16 -0.82
CA ASN A 41 -6.76 -2.03 -1.65
C ASN A 41 -5.30 -2.12 -2.12
N ALA A 42 -4.72 -3.31 -2.17
CA ALA A 42 -3.36 -3.51 -2.65
C ALA A 42 -3.32 -3.76 -4.16
N VAL A 43 -2.20 -3.39 -4.79
CA VAL A 43 -1.92 -3.75 -6.17
C VAL A 43 -1.98 -5.28 -6.32
N PRO A 44 -2.68 -5.82 -7.31
CA PRO A 44 -2.72 -7.26 -7.55
C PRO A 44 -1.32 -7.86 -7.63
N ASN A 45 -1.11 -9.00 -6.97
CA ASN A 45 0.17 -9.69 -6.87
C ASN A 45 1.28 -8.95 -6.09
N SER A 46 0.98 -7.85 -5.38
CA SER A 46 1.99 -7.15 -4.58
C SER A 46 2.30 -7.82 -3.24
N VAL A 47 1.43 -8.71 -2.76
CA VAL A 47 1.61 -9.34 -1.45
C VAL A 47 2.81 -10.28 -1.48
N ARG A 48 3.76 -10.06 -0.57
CA ARG A 48 4.89 -10.95 -0.33
C ARG A 48 5.16 -11.15 1.16
N ILE A 49 5.82 -12.22 1.51
CA ILE A 49 6.08 -12.62 2.90
C ILE A 49 7.56 -12.90 3.08
N THR A 50 8.15 -12.41 4.16
CA THR A 50 9.46 -12.80 4.64
C THR A 50 9.42 -13.10 6.12
N GLY A 51 10.35 -13.89 6.60
CA GLY A 51 10.43 -14.18 8.03
C GLY A 51 11.46 -15.25 8.39
N ASN A 52 11.64 -15.39 9.67
CA ASN A 52 12.46 -16.43 10.29
C ASN A 52 11.86 -16.81 11.66
N THR A 53 12.62 -17.46 12.53
CA THR A 53 12.15 -17.84 13.87
C THR A 53 11.85 -16.65 14.80
N SER A 54 12.32 -15.46 14.48
CA SER A 54 12.22 -14.27 15.34
C SER A 54 11.15 -13.29 14.87
N TYR A 55 10.83 -13.26 13.57
CA TYR A 55 9.84 -12.36 12.99
C TYR A 55 9.16 -12.95 11.75
N HIS A 56 7.98 -12.44 11.44
CA HIS A 56 7.26 -12.66 10.20
C HIS A 56 6.69 -11.35 9.71
N CYS A 57 6.97 -10.99 8.45
CA CYS A 57 6.49 -9.76 7.83
C CYS A 57 5.68 -10.09 6.57
N LEU A 58 4.52 -9.47 6.47
CA LEU A 58 3.72 -9.40 5.25
C LEU A 58 3.85 -7.99 4.68
N GLU A 59 4.19 -7.87 3.41
CA GLU A 59 4.35 -6.60 2.71
C GLU A 59 3.47 -6.58 1.46
N PHE A 60 2.93 -5.42 1.15
CA PHE A 60 2.16 -5.16 -0.07
C PHE A 60 2.29 -3.68 -0.46
N VAL A 61 1.86 -3.36 -1.68
CA VAL A 61 1.85 -1.99 -2.20
C VAL A 61 0.41 -1.52 -2.30
N PRO A 62 -0.01 -0.53 -1.48
CA PRO A 62 -1.34 0.06 -1.57
C PRO A 62 -1.53 0.79 -2.91
N ILE A 63 -2.74 0.75 -3.43
CA ILE A 63 -3.16 1.56 -4.57
C ILE A 63 -3.52 2.95 -4.06
N ASN A 64 -2.80 3.98 -4.51
CA ASN A 64 -3.22 5.36 -4.33
C ASN A 64 -4.36 5.69 -5.31
N TRP A 65 -4.14 5.36 -6.59
CA TRP A 65 -5.11 5.55 -7.66
C TRP A 65 -5.06 4.39 -8.64
N ALA A 66 -6.18 4.09 -9.27
CA ALA A 66 -6.28 3.12 -10.35
C ALA A 66 -7.15 3.68 -11.47
N THR A 67 -6.63 3.64 -12.69
CA THR A 67 -7.35 4.11 -13.87
C THR A 67 -7.06 3.23 -15.08
N VAL A 68 -7.53 3.65 -16.23
CA VAL A 68 -7.20 3.04 -17.52
C VAL A 68 -6.30 3.99 -18.32
N TYR A 69 -5.32 3.43 -19.01
CA TYR A 69 -4.53 4.19 -19.97
C TYR A 69 -5.11 4.06 -21.38
N THR A 70 -4.97 5.11 -22.15
CA THR A 70 -5.33 5.14 -23.58
C THR A 70 -4.10 5.01 -24.47
N ARG A 71 -2.93 5.46 -23.98
CA ARG A 71 -1.63 5.34 -24.65
C ARG A 71 -0.54 4.99 -23.65
N LEU A 72 0.33 4.06 -24.01
CA LEU A 72 1.55 3.72 -23.26
C LEU A 72 2.77 4.48 -23.81
N PRO A 73 3.84 4.68 -22.98
CA PRO A 73 5.06 5.32 -23.45
C PRO A 73 5.75 4.49 -24.53
N GLU A 74 6.28 5.18 -25.53
CA GLU A 74 6.98 4.59 -26.69
C GLU A 74 8.45 5.06 -26.75
N PRO A 75 9.31 4.42 -27.58
CA PRO A 75 10.67 4.88 -27.76
C PRO A 75 10.69 6.33 -28.29
N GLY A 76 11.32 7.23 -27.51
CA GLY A 76 11.40 8.64 -27.86
C GLY A 76 10.23 9.51 -27.39
N ASN A 77 9.16 8.88 -26.84
CA ASN A 77 8.09 9.59 -26.14
C ASN A 77 7.76 8.84 -24.84
N LEU A 78 8.26 9.34 -23.71
CA LEU A 78 8.06 8.74 -22.37
C LEU A 78 6.85 9.35 -21.66
N GLU A 79 5.77 9.54 -22.39
CA GLU A 79 4.48 9.98 -21.86
C GLU A 79 3.45 8.87 -22.02
N MET A 80 2.59 8.74 -21.02
CA MET A 80 1.41 7.89 -21.10
C MET A 80 0.16 8.71 -20.86
N ASP A 81 -0.88 8.45 -21.63
CA ASP A 81 -2.18 9.09 -21.46
C ASP A 81 -3.07 8.19 -20.62
N VAL A 82 -3.65 8.75 -19.59
CA VAL A 82 -4.57 8.06 -18.69
C VAL A 82 -5.87 8.82 -18.56
N VAL A 83 -6.96 8.10 -18.32
CA VAL A 83 -8.23 8.75 -17.99
C VAL A 83 -8.07 9.48 -16.66
N ALA A 84 -8.51 10.72 -16.62
CA ALA A 84 -8.41 11.59 -15.45
C ALA A 84 -8.95 10.94 -14.18
N LEU A 85 -8.34 11.26 -13.08
CA LEU A 85 -8.61 10.69 -11.77
C LEU A 85 -9.20 11.76 -10.86
N HIS A 86 -10.46 11.57 -10.49
CA HIS A 86 -11.12 12.40 -9.50
C HIS A 86 -11.51 11.53 -8.29
N ASP A 87 -11.42 12.08 -7.11
CA ASP A 87 -11.94 11.43 -5.90
C ASP A 87 -13.48 11.53 -5.85
N ILE A 88 -14.08 10.96 -4.81
CA ILE A 88 -15.54 11.00 -4.59
C ILE A 88 -16.09 12.44 -4.44
N ASN A 89 -15.23 13.41 -4.13
CA ASN A 89 -15.59 14.83 -4.00
C ASN A 89 -15.28 15.63 -5.28
N ASN A 90 -14.94 14.93 -6.37
CA ASN A 90 -14.51 15.52 -7.63
C ASN A 90 -13.24 16.37 -7.53
N VAL A 91 -12.34 16.00 -6.61
CA VAL A 91 -11.02 16.60 -6.51
C VAL A 91 -10.06 15.85 -7.44
N PRO A 92 -9.40 16.55 -8.37
CA PRO A 92 -8.47 15.91 -9.31
C PRO A 92 -7.27 15.31 -8.58
N TYR A 93 -6.71 14.26 -9.17
CA TYR A 93 -5.48 13.68 -8.71
C TYR A 93 -4.34 14.71 -8.76
N THR A 94 -3.57 14.77 -7.70
CA THR A 94 -2.32 15.52 -7.66
C THR A 94 -1.17 14.55 -7.40
N LEU A 95 -0.08 14.72 -8.12
CA LEU A 95 1.10 13.89 -7.93
C LEU A 95 1.66 14.11 -6.51
N PRO A 96 1.70 13.10 -5.62
CA PRO A 96 2.27 13.26 -4.29
C PRO A 96 3.74 13.70 -4.34
N THR A 97 4.19 14.39 -3.30
CA THR A 97 5.62 14.70 -3.15
C THR A 97 6.40 13.42 -2.83
N GLY A 98 7.53 13.22 -3.50
CA GLY A 98 8.37 12.03 -3.34
C GLY A 98 8.32 11.11 -4.55
N ASP A 99 8.73 9.87 -4.36
CA ASP A 99 8.74 8.87 -5.42
C ASP A 99 7.32 8.40 -5.75
N ASN A 100 6.98 8.48 -7.02
CA ASN A 100 5.70 8.01 -7.54
C ASN A 100 5.93 7.02 -8.68
N PHE A 101 5.11 6.00 -8.73
CA PHE A 101 5.27 4.92 -9.70
C PHE A 101 3.95 4.61 -10.38
N ALA A 102 4.04 4.30 -11.66
CA ALA A 102 2.98 3.65 -12.43
C ALA A 102 3.31 2.16 -12.58
N ILE A 103 2.33 1.30 -12.35
CA ILE A 103 2.44 -0.16 -12.47
C ILE A 103 1.42 -0.64 -13.50
N VAL A 104 1.89 -1.37 -14.52
CA VAL A 104 1.05 -1.94 -15.57
C VAL A 104 1.22 -3.46 -15.60
N TYR A 105 0.12 -4.18 -15.54
CA TYR A 105 0.00 -5.62 -15.70
C TYR A 105 0.99 -6.43 -14.85
N PRO A 106 1.02 -6.26 -13.52
CA PRO A 106 1.85 -7.09 -12.65
C PRO A 106 1.26 -8.51 -12.57
N THR A 107 2.04 -9.53 -12.90
CA THR A 107 1.62 -10.94 -12.88
C THR A 107 2.19 -11.72 -11.70
N ARG A 108 3.19 -11.15 -11.03
CA ARG A 108 3.87 -11.69 -9.84
C ARG A 108 4.48 -10.55 -9.01
N SER A 109 4.89 -10.83 -7.80
CA SER A 109 5.42 -9.80 -6.89
C SER A 109 6.70 -9.15 -7.42
N GLU A 110 7.58 -9.90 -8.06
CA GLU A 110 8.82 -9.38 -8.64
C GLU A 110 8.56 -8.29 -9.71
N ASP A 111 7.42 -8.35 -10.41
CA ASP A 111 7.04 -7.34 -11.40
C ASP A 111 6.85 -5.96 -10.77
N ILE A 112 6.55 -5.92 -9.47
CA ILE A 112 6.30 -4.69 -8.70
C ILE A 112 7.57 -4.22 -8.00
N TYR A 113 8.32 -5.14 -7.39
CA TYR A 113 9.44 -4.80 -6.53
C TYR A 113 10.78 -4.69 -7.27
N ASP A 114 10.93 -5.35 -8.42
CA ASP A 114 12.13 -5.28 -9.26
C ASP A 114 11.88 -4.38 -10.48
N ALA A 115 12.40 -3.16 -10.42
CA ALA A 115 12.24 -2.16 -11.48
C ALA A 115 12.83 -2.63 -12.83
N SER A 116 13.83 -3.53 -12.83
CA SER A 116 14.46 -4.05 -14.08
C SER A 116 13.48 -4.84 -14.94
N ARG A 117 12.35 -5.27 -14.39
CA ARG A 117 11.30 -6.00 -15.12
C ARG A 117 10.40 -5.10 -15.97
N ASN A 118 10.55 -3.79 -15.84
CA ASN A 118 9.81 -2.78 -16.61
C ASN A 118 8.27 -2.96 -16.54
N ARG A 119 7.76 -3.33 -15.36
CA ARG A 119 6.33 -3.32 -15.02
C ARG A 119 5.96 -2.15 -14.13
N ARG A 120 6.96 -1.59 -13.47
CA ARG A 120 6.91 -0.40 -12.65
C ARG A 120 7.88 0.62 -13.21
N VAL A 121 7.42 1.85 -13.45
CA VAL A 121 8.22 2.98 -13.89
C VAL A 121 7.94 4.18 -12.98
N ASN A 122 8.91 5.09 -12.83
CA ASN A 122 8.69 6.30 -12.06
C ASN A 122 7.81 7.27 -12.85
N VAL A 123 6.91 7.95 -12.16
CA VAL A 123 6.11 9.07 -12.66
C VAL A 123 6.76 10.35 -12.16
N THR A 124 7.14 11.24 -13.06
CA THR A 124 7.91 12.46 -12.75
C THR A 124 7.07 13.73 -12.87
N ALA A 125 6.02 13.70 -13.65
CA ALA A 125 5.09 14.82 -13.83
C ALA A 125 3.70 14.30 -14.22
N CYS A 126 2.71 15.12 -13.97
CA CYS A 126 1.36 14.97 -14.48
C CYS A 126 0.93 16.31 -15.08
N THR A 127 0.44 16.30 -16.29
CA THR A 127 0.02 17.48 -17.01
C THR A 127 -1.29 17.19 -17.74
N ASP A 128 -2.05 18.25 -18.01
CA ASP A 128 -3.23 18.21 -18.83
C ASP A 128 -3.10 19.29 -19.92
N ASP A 129 -3.30 18.94 -21.17
CA ASP A 129 -3.14 19.81 -22.35
C ASP A 129 -1.92 20.77 -22.32
N GLY A 130 -0.89 20.41 -21.54
CA GLY A 130 0.35 21.17 -21.41
C GLY A 130 0.30 22.36 -20.43
N ASP A 131 -0.73 22.48 -19.62
CA ASP A 131 -0.87 23.55 -18.62
C ASP A 131 -0.04 23.32 -17.33
N GLY A 132 0.45 22.09 -17.11
CA GLY A 132 1.38 21.76 -16.03
C GLY A 132 0.72 21.20 -14.76
N ASP A 133 -0.58 20.95 -14.76
CA ASP A 133 -1.29 20.27 -13.68
C ASP A 133 -2.08 19.03 -14.18
N CYS A 134 -2.76 18.33 -13.29
CA CYS A 134 -3.56 17.16 -13.59
C CYS A 134 -5.07 17.47 -13.63
N SER A 135 -5.46 18.73 -13.67
CA SER A 135 -6.87 19.13 -13.67
C SER A 135 -7.44 19.07 -15.08
N THR A 136 -8.57 18.43 -15.25
CA THR A 136 -9.34 18.39 -16.51
C THR A 136 -10.64 19.22 -16.41
N LEU A 137 -10.69 20.17 -15.46
CA LEU A 137 -11.92 20.90 -15.17
C LEU A 137 -12.27 21.96 -16.24
N ASP A 138 -11.34 22.32 -17.08
CA ASP A 138 -11.41 23.41 -18.05
C ASP A 138 -11.28 22.95 -19.51
N ASP A 139 -11.19 21.66 -19.76
CA ASP A 139 -11.15 21.09 -21.10
C ASP A 139 -12.37 20.20 -21.45
N SER A 140 -12.34 19.59 -22.62
CA SER A 140 -13.45 18.82 -23.17
C SER A 140 -13.26 17.30 -23.14
N ASP A 141 -12.10 16.83 -22.70
CA ASP A 141 -11.83 15.39 -22.53
C ASP A 141 -11.45 15.07 -21.08
N ASP A 142 -11.34 13.82 -20.75
CA ASP A 142 -10.96 13.35 -19.42
C ASP A 142 -9.59 12.64 -19.49
N ILE A 143 -8.63 13.16 -20.27
CA ILE A 143 -7.32 12.55 -20.47
C ILE A 143 -6.22 13.43 -19.89
N VAL A 144 -5.40 12.87 -19.00
CA VAL A 144 -4.19 13.53 -18.51
C VAL A 144 -2.94 12.78 -18.95
N GLN A 145 -1.83 13.49 -19.08
CA GLN A 145 -0.52 12.94 -19.44
C GLN A 145 0.36 12.73 -18.20
N LEU A 146 0.88 11.54 -18.06
CA LEU A 146 1.89 11.20 -17.06
C LEU A 146 3.25 11.08 -17.75
N SER A 147 4.21 11.93 -17.37
CA SER A 147 5.61 11.76 -17.77
C SER A 147 6.25 10.66 -16.94
N VAL A 148 6.86 9.69 -17.61
CA VAL A 148 7.45 8.50 -16.95
C VAL A 148 8.91 8.30 -17.35
N THR A 149 9.66 7.52 -16.55
CA THR A 149 11.11 7.32 -16.77
C THR A 149 11.44 6.17 -17.71
N GLY A 150 10.45 5.40 -18.19
CA GLY A 150 10.69 4.23 -18.99
C GLY A 150 9.44 3.69 -19.67
N GLN A 151 9.64 2.62 -20.42
CA GLN A 151 8.57 1.89 -21.12
C GLN A 151 8.15 0.67 -20.32
N PHE A 152 6.91 0.23 -20.53
CA PHE A 152 6.42 -1.01 -19.94
C PHE A 152 6.76 -2.21 -20.83
N ALA A 153 7.22 -3.30 -20.22
CA ALA A 153 7.56 -4.54 -20.94
C ALA A 153 6.35 -5.19 -21.61
N GLN A 154 5.14 -4.91 -21.16
CA GLN A 154 3.90 -5.48 -21.71
C GLN A 154 2.71 -4.62 -21.35
N SER A 155 1.73 -4.53 -22.26
CA SER A 155 0.44 -3.88 -22.04
C SER A 155 -0.48 -4.73 -21.18
N SER A 156 -1.43 -4.07 -20.51
CA SER A 156 -2.51 -4.73 -19.76
C SER A 156 -3.66 -5.08 -20.70
N PRO A 157 -4.22 -6.31 -20.66
CA PRO A 157 -5.41 -6.66 -21.44
C PRO A 157 -6.65 -5.77 -21.15
N ALA A 158 -6.71 -5.20 -19.95
CA ALA A 158 -7.77 -4.30 -19.52
C ALA A 158 -7.34 -2.82 -19.53
N SER A 159 -6.21 -2.49 -20.15
CA SER A 159 -5.60 -1.16 -20.16
C SER A 159 -5.49 -0.51 -18.77
N ARG A 160 -5.32 -1.30 -17.72
CA ARG A 160 -5.32 -0.81 -16.34
C ARG A 160 -3.93 -0.40 -15.89
N VAL A 161 -3.85 0.72 -15.19
CA VAL A 161 -2.65 1.23 -14.52
C VAL A 161 -2.97 1.51 -13.05
N TYR A 162 -1.98 1.27 -12.18
CA TYR A 162 -2.03 1.58 -10.75
C TYR A 162 -0.97 2.62 -10.44
N LEU A 163 -1.35 3.71 -9.76
CA LEU A 163 -0.44 4.72 -9.25
C LEU A 163 -0.19 4.47 -7.77
N VAL A 164 1.06 4.42 -7.40
CA VAL A 164 1.53 4.04 -6.06
C VAL A 164 2.75 4.87 -5.67
N ASP A 165 3.03 4.96 -4.36
CA ASP A 165 4.19 5.71 -3.85
C ASP A 165 5.06 4.88 -2.89
N ARG A 166 4.50 3.91 -2.18
CA ARG A 166 5.20 3.18 -1.11
C ARG A 166 4.74 1.74 -0.97
N ALA A 167 5.49 0.96 -0.21
CA ALA A 167 5.08 -0.32 0.31
C ALA A 167 4.65 -0.19 1.78
N VAL A 168 3.78 -1.09 2.23
CA VAL A 168 3.33 -1.21 3.62
C VAL A 168 3.67 -2.59 4.12
N SER A 169 4.30 -2.66 5.29
CA SER A 169 4.65 -3.90 5.95
C SER A 169 3.93 -4.04 7.29
N PHE A 170 3.40 -5.24 7.54
CA PHE A 170 2.91 -5.69 8.83
C PHE A 170 3.82 -6.80 9.32
N CYS A 171 4.51 -6.56 10.42
CA CYS A 171 5.47 -7.50 10.99
C CYS A 171 5.07 -7.92 12.39
N VAL A 172 5.10 -9.22 12.66
CA VAL A 172 5.06 -9.75 14.03
C VAL A 172 6.49 -9.92 14.51
N TYR A 173 6.83 -9.22 15.58
CA TYR A 173 8.15 -9.25 16.21
C TYR A 173 8.01 -9.08 17.73
N GLN A 174 8.66 -9.93 18.53
CA GLN A 174 8.65 -9.87 20.01
C GLN A 174 7.24 -9.70 20.62
N ASN A 175 6.26 -10.47 20.13
CA ASN A 175 4.85 -10.42 20.54
C ASN A 175 4.12 -9.09 20.22
N ALA A 176 4.67 -8.25 19.37
CA ALA A 176 4.04 -7.04 18.87
C ALA A 176 3.74 -7.15 17.38
N LEU A 177 2.59 -6.58 16.96
CA LEU A 177 2.31 -6.33 15.58
C LEU A 177 2.74 -4.90 15.26
N ILE A 178 3.61 -4.75 14.27
CA ILE A 178 4.19 -3.48 13.85
C ILE A 178 3.77 -3.21 12.43
N ARG A 179 3.19 -2.03 12.16
CA ARG A 179 2.94 -1.53 10.81
C ARG A 179 3.93 -0.41 10.50
N TYR A 180 4.55 -0.46 9.34
CA TYR A 180 5.39 0.63 8.85
C TYR A 180 5.30 0.76 7.34
N GLU A 181 5.72 1.90 6.84
CA GLU A 181 5.79 2.24 5.42
C GLU A 181 7.25 2.27 5.00
N ASN A 182 7.53 1.81 3.81
CA ASN A 182 8.87 1.73 3.24
C ASN A 182 8.84 1.90 1.72
N ASP A 183 10.00 2.13 1.15
CA ASP A 183 10.17 2.20 -0.29
C ASP A 183 9.86 0.86 -0.95
N ILE A 184 9.45 0.91 -2.22
CA ILE A 184 9.20 -0.28 -3.03
C ILE A 184 10.53 -0.81 -3.56
N ILE A 185 11.16 -1.70 -2.82
CA ILE A 185 12.50 -2.25 -3.10
C ILE A 185 12.49 -3.76 -3.32
N THR A 186 13.47 -4.27 -4.04
CA THR A 186 13.57 -5.69 -4.40
C THR A 186 13.65 -6.59 -3.16
N ASN A 187 14.48 -6.23 -2.20
CA ASN A 187 14.65 -7.02 -0.98
C ASN A 187 13.61 -6.59 0.06
N GLN A 188 12.72 -7.51 0.44
CA GLN A 188 11.75 -7.25 1.49
C GLN A 188 12.46 -7.02 2.83
N LEU A 189 12.13 -5.90 3.48
CA LEU A 189 12.66 -5.57 4.79
C LEU A 189 12.02 -6.45 5.87
N GLY A 190 12.85 -6.91 6.82
CA GLY A 190 12.38 -7.58 8.03
C GLY A 190 11.92 -6.60 9.10
N ALA A 191 11.41 -7.12 10.22
CA ALA A 191 11.07 -6.29 11.37
C ALA A 191 12.32 -5.66 12.00
N PHE A 192 12.27 -4.36 12.27
CA PHE A 192 13.35 -3.62 12.91
C PHE A 192 13.01 -3.31 14.38
N PRO A 193 13.94 -3.52 15.33
CA PRO A 193 13.78 -3.06 16.70
C PRO A 193 13.61 -1.52 16.75
N GLY A 194 12.65 -1.03 17.53
CA GLY A 194 12.44 0.40 17.73
C GLY A 194 11.39 1.05 16.83
N LEU A 195 10.76 0.31 15.92
CA LEU A 195 9.60 0.83 15.18
C LEU A 195 8.37 0.96 16.10
N PRO A 196 7.49 1.94 15.85
CA PRO A 196 6.30 2.13 16.67
C PRO A 196 5.38 0.91 16.60
N VAL A 197 4.98 0.42 17.75
CA VAL A 197 3.97 -0.63 17.88
C VAL A 197 2.60 -0.03 17.60
N ILE A 198 1.81 -0.71 16.77
CA ILE A 198 0.41 -0.33 16.56
C ILE A 198 -0.39 -0.96 17.70
N ALA A 199 -0.86 -0.10 18.60
CA ALA A 199 -1.82 -0.48 19.63
C ALA A 199 -3.22 -0.63 19.03
#